data_e9ab08c641209d623bf4bfc657eb97aa
#
_entry.id   e9ab08c641209d623bf4bfc657eb97aa
#
_cell.length_a   1.000
_cell.length_b   1.000
_cell.length_c   1.000
_cell.angle_alpha   90.00
_cell.angle_beta   90.00
_cell.angle_gamma   90.00
#
_symmetry.space_group_name_H-M   'P 1'
#
loop_
_entity.id
_entity.type
_entity.pdbx_description
1 polymer ?
#
loop_
_entity_poly.entity_id
_entity_poly.type
_entity_poly.pdbx_seq_one_letter_code
_entity_poly.pdbx_strand_id
1 'polypeptide(L)'
;MKRIITLVLALILALTLCACVTPKTPMPIEDGDKSAAQPVTVRLGGLKGPTSMGMVKLFDDADNGVGQNAYTYTIAASANELTPQLVQGELDVLAVPANVAAILYNQTEGGVVLLAAGTLGVLYIVEKGGETVTDIASLNGKTIYATGKGATPEYALTYLLSQHGLTLGEDVQVEWKSEPTEIVALMAEQDNAVAMLPQPFVTVAQSQVEGLRVALDLSAEWDALDNGSRLITSVMVARKAFADEHPAALAAF
;
A
#
# COMPACT_ATOMS: atom_id res chain seq x y z
N MET A 1 -40.30 -74.30 -42.51
CA MET A 1 -39.86 -73.75 -41.22
C MET A 1 -38.43 -73.21 -41.25
N LYS A 2 -37.41 -73.94 -41.74
CA LYS A 2 -36.02 -73.46 -41.78
C LYS A 2 -35.80 -72.12 -42.51
N ARG A 3 -36.46 -71.90 -43.68
CA ARG A 3 -36.32 -70.67 -44.46
C ARG A 3 -36.96 -69.44 -43.84
N ILE A 4 -37.99 -69.59 -43.00
CA ILE A 4 -38.68 -68.52 -42.31
C ILE A 4 -37.79 -68.05 -41.07
N ILE A 5 -37.18 -69.03 -40.42
CA ILE A 5 -36.24 -68.73 -39.28
C ILE A 5 -35.00 -67.97 -39.75
N THR A 6 -34.50 -68.33 -40.98
CA THR A 6 -33.33 -67.62 -41.55
C THR A 6 -33.66 -66.18 -41.96
N LEU A 7 -34.87 -65.92 -42.47
CA LEU A 7 -35.36 -64.59 -42.83
C LEU A 7 -35.61 -63.71 -41.60
N VAL A 8 -36.16 -64.28 -40.53
CA VAL A 8 -36.38 -63.57 -39.27
C VAL A 8 -35.04 -63.23 -38.57
N LEU A 9 -34.08 -64.16 -38.62
CA LEU A 9 -32.73 -63.91 -38.03
C LEU A 9 -31.97 -62.84 -38.83
N ALA A 10 -32.09 -62.79 -40.15
CA ALA A 10 -31.49 -61.76 -40.99
C ALA A 10 -32.14 -60.39 -40.79
N LEU A 11 -33.45 -60.32 -40.53
CA LEU A 11 -34.17 -59.09 -40.25
C LEU A 11 -33.82 -58.53 -38.88
N ILE A 12 -33.60 -59.39 -37.86
CA ILE A 12 -33.15 -58.97 -36.52
C ILE A 12 -31.70 -58.45 -36.56
N LEU A 13 -30.82 -59.06 -37.36
CA LEU A 13 -29.45 -58.64 -37.52
C LEU A 13 -29.34 -57.31 -38.28
N ALA A 14 -30.24 -57.02 -39.22
CA ALA A 14 -30.30 -55.76 -39.96
C ALA A 14 -30.82 -54.59 -39.08
N LEU A 15 -31.69 -54.83 -38.09
CA LEU A 15 -32.24 -53.88 -37.17
C LEU A 15 -31.23 -53.49 -36.06
N THR A 16 -30.25 -54.34 -35.73
CA THR A 16 -29.23 -54.04 -34.73
C THR A 16 -28.09 -53.23 -35.29
N LEU A 17 -27.88 -53.08 -36.57
CA LEU A 17 -26.82 -52.26 -37.18
C LEU A 17 -27.24 -50.80 -37.44
N CYS A 18 -28.51 -50.44 -37.28
CA CYS A 18 -29.00 -49.08 -37.48
C CYS A 18 -29.04 -48.23 -36.19
N ALA A 19 -28.61 -48.77 -35.04
CA ALA A 19 -28.72 -48.10 -33.72
C ALA A 19 -27.45 -47.37 -33.25
N CYS A 20 -26.46 -47.15 -34.13
CA CYS A 20 -25.20 -46.45 -33.74
C CYS A 20 -24.89 -45.18 -34.52
N VAL A 21 -25.91 -44.47 -35.04
CA VAL A 21 -25.74 -43.07 -35.45
C VAL A 21 -26.53 -42.23 -34.45
N THR A 22 -25.93 -42.03 -33.29
CA THR A 22 -26.31 -40.91 -32.43
C THR A 22 -25.88 -39.63 -33.16
N PRO A 23 -26.81 -38.70 -33.46
CA PRO A 23 -26.40 -37.36 -33.80
C PRO A 23 -25.53 -36.88 -32.62
N LYS A 24 -24.29 -36.43 -32.90
CA LYS A 24 -23.54 -35.61 -31.94
C LYS A 24 -24.43 -34.39 -31.66
N THR A 25 -25.23 -34.48 -30.63
CA THR A 25 -25.74 -33.30 -29.96
C THR A 25 -24.48 -32.50 -29.62
N PRO A 26 -24.36 -31.26 -30.04
CA PRO A 26 -23.30 -30.42 -29.48
C PRO A 26 -23.45 -30.56 -27.96
N MET A 27 -22.36 -31.01 -27.29
CA MET A 27 -22.33 -30.89 -25.85
C MET A 27 -22.67 -29.43 -25.55
N PRO A 28 -23.63 -29.17 -24.66
CA PRO A 28 -23.70 -27.82 -24.09
C PRO A 28 -22.27 -27.50 -23.68
N ILE A 29 -21.70 -26.44 -24.22
CA ILE A 29 -20.61 -25.78 -23.57
C ILE A 29 -21.21 -25.55 -22.19
N GLU A 30 -20.77 -26.30 -21.19
CA GLU A 30 -20.91 -25.83 -19.82
C GLU A 30 -20.27 -24.46 -19.87
N ASP A 31 -21.09 -23.43 -20.05
CA ASP A 31 -20.79 -22.13 -19.53
C ASP A 31 -20.44 -22.44 -18.09
N GLY A 32 -19.10 -22.50 -17.83
CA GLY A 32 -18.59 -22.73 -16.50
C GLY A 32 -19.37 -21.80 -15.64
N ASP A 33 -20.04 -22.35 -14.67
CA ASP A 33 -20.87 -21.68 -13.70
C ASP A 33 -20.09 -20.44 -13.22
N LYS A 34 -20.32 -19.33 -13.91
CA LYS A 34 -20.08 -18.00 -13.37
C LYS A 34 -21.21 -17.81 -12.38
N SER A 35 -21.21 -18.66 -11.35
CA SER A 35 -21.71 -18.24 -10.06
C SER A 35 -20.96 -16.95 -9.81
N ALA A 36 -21.59 -15.82 -10.06
CA ALA A 36 -21.05 -14.52 -9.78
C ALA A 36 -20.71 -14.57 -8.29
N ALA A 37 -19.43 -14.84 -7.99
CA ALA A 37 -18.96 -14.91 -6.62
C ALA A 37 -19.46 -13.62 -5.96
N GLN A 38 -20.20 -13.76 -4.88
CA GLN A 38 -20.71 -12.61 -4.15
C GLN A 38 -19.53 -11.68 -3.92
N PRO A 39 -19.65 -10.36 -4.20
CA PRO A 39 -18.53 -9.45 -4.03
C PRO A 39 -18.04 -9.55 -2.59
N VAL A 40 -16.76 -9.84 -2.44
CA VAL A 40 -16.11 -9.90 -1.14
C VAL A 40 -16.02 -8.47 -0.61
N THR A 41 -16.39 -8.26 0.65
CA THR A 41 -16.14 -6.97 1.30
C THR A 41 -14.70 -6.96 1.80
N VAL A 42 -13.90 -6.02 1.29
CA VAL A 42 -12.52 -5.77 1.73
C VAL A 42 -12.52 -4.54 2.63
N ARG A 43 -12.11 -4.73 3.88
CA ARG A 43 -12.06 -3.66 4.89
C ARG A 43 -10.67 -3.05 4.90
N LEU A 44 -10.59 -1.78 4.50
CA LEU A 44 -9.34 -1.07 4.29
C LEU A 44 -9.02 -0.14 5.47
N GLY A 45 -7.77 -0.11 5.85
CA GLY A 45 -7.24 0.92 6.75
C GLY A 45 -6.20 1.78 6.05
N GLY A 46 -6.19 3.06 6.34
CA GLY A 46 -5.20 3.99 5.83
C GLY A 46 -4.87 5.11 6.80
N LEU A 47 -3.75 5.78 6.58
CA LEU A 47 -3.34 6.92 7.38
C LEU A 47 -3.53 8.22 6.61
N LYS A 48 -3.81 9.30 7.31
CA LYS A 48 -3.82 10.64 6.72
C LYS A 48 -2.47 10.94 6.06
N GLY A 49 -2.50 11.56 4.89
CA GLY A 49 -1.31 11.98 4.15
C GLY A 49 -0.82 10.95 3.13
N PRO A 50 0.50 10.95 2.78
CA PRO A 50 1.03 10.23 1.62
C PRO A 50 0.84 8.71 1.68
N THR A 51 0.74 8.14 2.87
CA THR A 51 0.55 6.69 3.07
C THR A 51 -0.70 6.16 2.36
N SER A 52 -1.79 6.94 2.34
CA SER A 52 -3.06 6.54 1.72
C SER A 52 -3.33 7.19 0.36
N MET A 53 -2.50 8.12 -0.09
CA MET A 53 -2.74 8.84 -1.36
C MET A 53 -2.82 7.89 -2.57
N GLY A 54 -2.06 6.80 -2.57
CA GLY A 54 -2.13 5.78 -3.61
C GLY A 54 -3.48 5.04 -3.67
N MET A 55 -4.30 5.11 -2.61
CA MET A 55 -5.60 4.46 -2.52
C MET A 55 -6.78 5.41 -2.76
N VAL A 56 -6.56 6.71 -3.07
CA VAL A 56 -7.62 7.70 -3.20
C VAL A 56 -8.66 7.30 -4.24
N LYS A 57 -8.22 6.76 -5.39
CA LYS A 57 -9.14 6.26 -6.41
C LYS A 57 -9.98 5.09 -5.90
N LEU A 58 -9.39 4.19 -5.12
CA LEU A 58 -10.09 3.07 -4.52
C LEU A 58 -11.14 3.54 -3.50
N PHE A 59 -10.85 4.59 -2.74
CA PHE A 59 -11.82 5.18 -1.81
C PHE A 59 -13.00 5.83 -2.56
N ASP A 60 -12.71 6.56 -3.65
CA ASP A 60 -13.75 7.12 -4.53
C ASP A 60 -14.62 6.01 -5.15
N ASP A 61 -14.01 4.93 -5.62
CA ASP A 61 -14.73 3.76 -6.15
C ASP A 61 -15.59 3.08 -5.07
N ALA A 62 -15.08 2.97 -3.84
CA ALA A 62 -15.82 2.43 -2.71
C ALA A 62 -17.08 3.25 -2.41
N ASP A 63 -16.94 4.57 -2.34
CA ASP A 63 -18.06 5.51 -2.07
C ASP A 63 -19.13 5.48 -3.18
N ASN A 64 -18.72 5.18 -4.42
CA ASN A 64 -19.61 5.07 -5.58
C ASN A 64 -20.09 3.63 -5.86
N GLY A 65 -19.67 2.64 -5.07
CA GLY A 65 -20.04 1.24 -5.28
C GLY A 65 -19.47 0.65 -6.58
N VAL A 66 -18.31 1.15 -7.03
CA VAL A 66 -17.63 0.71 -8.25
C VAL A 66 -16.53 -0.28 -7.88
N GLY A 67 -16.46 -1.41 -8.58
CA GLY A 67 -15.41 -2.40 -8.40
C GLY A 67 -15.90 -3.83 -8.43
N GLN A 68 -14.96 -4.79 -8.48
CA GLN A 68 -15.26 -6.22 -8.39
C GLN A 68 -15.51 -6.67 -6.94
N ASN A 69 -14.91 -5.97 -5.97
CA ASN A 69 -15.14 -6.14 -4.54
C ASN A 69 -16.02 -5.02 -4.01
N ALA A 70 -16.68 -5.26 -2.89
CA ALA A 70 -17.20 -4.19 -2.04
C ALA A 70 -16.07 -3.69 -1.13
N TYR A 71 -15.96 -2.39 -0.92
CA TYR A 71 -14.94 -1.82 -0.07
C TYR A 71 -15.55 -0.99 1.05
N THR A 72 -14.96 -1.09 2.24
CA THR A 72 -15.15 -0.13 3.33
C THR A 72 -13.78 0.37 3.76
N TYR A 73 -13.69 1.62 4.24
CA TYR A 73 -12.40 2.13 4.65
C TYR A 73 -12.47 3.00 5.90
N THR A 74 -11.35 3.01 6.64
CA THR A 74 -11.14 3.85 7.83
C THR A 74 -9.80 4.57 7.68
N ILE A 75 -9.81 5.89 7.88
CA ILE A 75 -8.60 6.72 7.84
C ILE A 75 -8.32 7.24 9.26
N ALA A 76 -7.12 6.96 9.75
CA ALA A 76 -6.66 7.39 11.08
C ALA A 76 -5.46 8.35 10.99
N ALA A 77 -5.15 8.99 12.10
CA ALA A 77 -3.98 9.87 12.21
C ALA A 77 -2.69 9.08 12.38
N SER A 78 -2.74 7.94 13.07
CA SER A 78 -1.57 7.11 13.36
C SER A 78 -1.81 5.62 13.11
N ALA A 79 -0.71 4.88 12.85
CA ALA A 79 -0.77 3.44 12.67
C ALA A 79 -1.22 2.71 13.95
N ASN A 80 -0.94 3.25 15.13
CA ASN A 80 -1.30 2.64 16.41
C ASN A 80 -2.82 2.49 16.61
N GLU A 81 -3.63 3.29 15.89
CA GLU A 81 -5.09 3.20 15.92
C GLU A 81 -5.62 2.04 15.09
N LEU A 82 -4.92 1.66 14.00
CA LEU A 82 -5.40 0.69 13.02
C LEU A 82 -4.71 -0.67 13.10
N THR A 83 -3.45 -0.73 13.57
CA THR A 83 -2.73 -2.00 13.68
C THR A 83 -3.42 -3.04 14.57
N PRO A 84 -4.03 -2.67 15.74
CA PRO A 84 -4.81 -3.63 16.50
C PRO A 84 -6.03 -4.17 15.73
N GLN A 85 -6.71 -3.31 14.95
CA GLN A 85 -7.86 -3.70 14.15
C GLN A 85 -7.49 -4.72 13.06
N LEU A 86 -6.32 -4.54 12.41
CA LEU A 86 -5.81 -5.52 11.44
C LEU A 86 -5.53 -6.87 12.13
N VAL A 87 -4.84 -6.85 13.28
CA VAL A 87 -4.50 -8.07 14.03
C VAL A 87 -5.75 -8.79 14.52
N GLN A 88 -6.77 -8.08 14.96
CA GLN A 88 -8.05 -8.62 15.44
C GLN A 88 -8.97 -9.06 14.28
N GLY A 89 -8.60 -8.79 13.03
CA GLY A 89 -9.39 -9.15 11.86
C GLY A 89 -10.58 -8.21 11.58
N GLU A 90 -10.57 -7.01 12.14
CA GLU A 90 -11.53 -5.95 11.83
C GLU A 90 -11.20 -5.22 10.52
N LEU A 91 -9.92 -5.22 10.13
CA LEU A 91 -9.41 -4.79 8.83
C LEU A 91 -8.79 -5.97 8.09
N ASP A 92 -8.81 -5.93 6.77
CA ASP A 92 -8.24 -6.95 5.89
C ASP A 92 -6.96 -6.46 5.20
N VAL A 93 -6.93 -5.18 4.82
CA VAL A 93 -5.78 -4.52 4.20
C VAL A 93 -5.49 -3.22 4.93
N LEU A 94 -4.22 -2.91 5.12
CA LEU A 94 -3.77 -1.71 5.82
C LEU A 94 -2.58 -1.08 5.11
N ALA A 95 -2.68 0.22 4.81
CA ALA A 95 -1.53 1.01 4.39
C ALA A 95 -0.80 1.56 5.62
N VAL A 96 0.48 1.23 5.75
CA VAL A 96 1.30 1.59 6.92
C VAL A 96 2.71 2.03 6.50
N PRO A 97 3.43 2.76 7.38
CA PRO A 97 4.87 2.95 7.23
C PRO A 97 5.60 1.59 7.10
N ALA A 98 6.65 1.55 6.27
CA ALA A 98 7.35 0.30 5.95
C ALA A 98 7.91 -0.42 7.19
N ASN A 99 8.44 0.33 8.17
CA ASN A 99 8.92 -0.22 9.43
C ASN A 99 7.79 -0.85 10.27
N VAL A 100 6.59 -0.24 10.25
CA VAL A 100 5.42 -0.77 10.97
C VAL A 100 4.97 -2.11 10.36
N ALA A 101 5.03 -2.25 9.05
CA ALA A 101 4.75 -3.53 8.39
C ALA A 101 5.71 -4.63 8.85
N ALA A 102 7.01 -4.33 8.98
CA ALA A 102 7.99 -5.27 9.51
C ALA A 102 7.73 -5.64 10.97
N ILE A 103 7.34 -4.68 11.80
CA ILE A 103 6.94 -4.91 13.19
C ILE A 103 5.71 -5.82 13.24
N LEU A 104 4.67 -5.53 12.45
CA LEU A 104 3.46 -6.35 12.35
C LEU A 104 3.79 -7.79 11.92
N TYR A 105 4.63 -7.96 10.90
CA TYR A 105 5.04 -9.28 10.45
C TYR A 105 5.69 -10.10 11.58
N ASN A 106 6.60 -9.48 12.33
CA ASN A 106 7.26 -10.15 13.45
C ASN A 106 6.32 -10.42 14.62
N GLN A 107 5.47 -9.46 15.01
CA GLN A 107 4.53 -9.61 16.13
C GLN A 107 3.43 -10.62 15.85
N THR A 108 3.05 -10.81 14.59
CA THR A 108 2.02 -11.77 14.17
C THR A 108 2.61 -13.09 13.68
N GLU A 109 3.93 -13.29 13.82
CA GLU A 109 4.64 -14.49 13.35
C GLU A 109 4.36 -14.81 11.86
N GLY A 110 4.36 -13.78 11.02
CA GLY A 110 4.03 -13.90 9.59
C GLY A 110 2.54 -13.82 9.28
N GLY A 111 1.71 -13.34 10.21
CA GLY A 111 0.26 -13.18 10.03
C GLY A 111 -0.15 -12.05 9.07
N VAL A 112 0.80 -11.32 8.49
CA VAL A 112 0.57 -10.34 7.44
C VAL A 112 1.42 -10.64 6.21
N VAL A 113 0.93 -10.26 5.03
CA VAL A 113 1.64 -10.36 3.74
C VAL A 113 1.75 -8.99 3.11
N LEU A 114 2.89 -8.72 2.48
CA LEU A 114 3.12 -7.50 1.71
C LEU A 114 2.40 -7.60 0.37
N LEU A 115 1.57 -6.61 0.04
CA LEU A 115 0.90 -6.51 -1.25
C LEU A 115 1.66 -5.62 -2.22
N ALA A 116 2.04 -4.42 -1.78
CA ALA A 116 2.70 -3.44 -2.63
C ALA A 116 3.49 -2.42 -1.81
N ALA A 117 4.47 -1.78 -2.47
CA ALA A 117 5.00 -0.50 -2.01
C ALA A 117 3.97 0.60 -2.33
N GLY A 118 3.43 1.24 -1.30
CA GLY A 118 2.42 2.29 -1.46
C GLY A 118 3.04 3.64 -1.81
N THR A 119 4.16 3.96 -1.16
CA THR A 119 4.86 5.24 -1.35
C THR A 119 6.36 5.00 -1.28
N LEU A 120 7.08 5.46 -2.29
CA LEU A 120 8.54 5.52 -2.27
C LEU A 120 9.00 6.73 -1.44
N GLY A 121 10.09 7.38 -1.81
CA GLY A 121 10.53 8.59 -1.14
C GLY A 121 9.60 9.77 -1.40
N VAL A 122 9.22 10.45 -0.33
CA VAL A 122 8.36 11.66 -0.35
C VAL A 122 8.79 12.68 0.69
N LEU A 123 9.95 12.45 1.32
CA LEU A 123 10.45 13.27 2.42
C LEU A 123 11.47 14.28 1.90
N TYR A 124 11.35 15.51 2.37
CA TYR A 124 12.21 16.61 1.98
C TYR A 124 12.63 17.41 3.21
N ILE A 125 13.85 17.92 3.21
CA ILE A 125 14.23 19.01 4.12
C ILE A 125 13.89 20.32 3.42
N VAL A 126 13.12 21.15 4.10
CA VAL A 126 12.77 22.50 3.69
C VAL A 126 13.39 23.51 4.65
N GLU A 127 13.78 24.67 4.13
CA GLU A 127 14.39 25.73 4.92
C GLU A 127 13.73 27.07 4.60
N LYS A 128 13.48 27.88 5.63
CA LYS A 128 13.07 29.28 5.52
C LYS A 128 14.15 30.18 6.13
N GLY A 129 14.36 31.34 5.55
CA GLY A 129 15.21 32.39 6.09
C GLY A 129 16.69 32.23 5.80
N GLY A 130 17.09 31.31 4.92
CA GLY A 130 18.50 31.15 4.55
C GLY A 130 18.76 30.05 3.53
N GLU A 131 20.04 29.86 3.21
CA GLU A 131 20.56 28.79 2.37
C GLU A 131 21.69 28.06 3.10
N THR A 132 21.41 27.68 4.36
CA THR A 132 22.42 27.09 5.24
C THR A 132 22.42 25.56 5.19
N VAL A 133 21.33 24.95 4.66
CA VAL A 133 21.23 23.51 4.44
C VAL A 133 21.58 23.22 2.98
N THR A 134 22.76 22.66 2.74
CA THR A 134 23.27 22.34 1.40
C THR A 134 23.45 20.86 1.15
N ASP A 135 23.57 20.06 2.23
CA ASP A 135 23.73 18.61 2.25
C ASP A 135 23.34 18.06 3.64
N ILE A 136 23.38 16.75 3.83
CA ILE A 136 23.07 16.11 5.11
C ILE A 136 24.04 16.57 6.22
N ALA A 137 25.33 16.75 5.92
CA ALA A 137 26.32 17.15 6.91
C ALA A 137 26.06 18.56 7.48
N SER A 138 25.47 19.44 6.68
CA SER A 138 25.12 20.82 7.06
C SER A 138 23.95 20.90 8.06
N LEU A 139 23.28 19.77 8.35
CA LEU A 139 22.28 19.67 9.40
C LEU A 139 22.88 19.67 10.80
N ASN A 140 24.20 19.51 10.94
CA ASN A 140 24.90 19.54 12.22
C ASN A 140 24.60 20.86 13.00
N GLY A 141 24.22 20.73 14.28
CA GLY A 141 23.85 21.82 15.16
C GLY A 141 22.45 22.40 14.91
N LYS A 142 21.69 21.88 13.98
CA LYS A 142 20.33 22.38 13.67
C LYS A 142 19.24 21.65 14.45
N THR A 143 18.13 22.36 14.64
CA THR A 143 16.86 21.78 15.08
C THR A 143 15.94 21.66 13.87
N ILE A 144 15.37 20.47 13.64
CA ILE A 144 14.47 20.14 12.54
C ILE A 144 13.07 19.90 13.10
N TYR A 145 12.06 20.57 12.57
CA TYR A 145 10.66 20.24 12.86
C TYR A 145 10.22 19.07 11.97
N ALA A 146 9.67 18.02 12.55
CA ALA A 146 9.28 16.83 11.79
C ALA A 146 8.04 16.16 12.36
N THR A 147 7.44 15.27 11.56
CA THR A 147 6.39 14.32 11.98
C THR A 147 6.85 12.90 11.77
N GLY A 148 6.13 11.94 12.36
CA GLY A 148 6.39 10.51 12.14
C GLY A 148 7.44 9.93 13.08
N LYS A 149 7.47 10.37 14.33
CA LYS A 149 8.25 9.75 15.40
C LYS A 149 7.84 8.27 15.56
N GLY A 150 8.81 7.36 15.63
CA GLY A 150 8.59 5.91 15.66
C GLY A 150 8.19 5.30 14.32
N ALA A 151 8.18 6.09 13.24
CA ALA A 151 7.81 5.64 11.89
C ALA A 151 8.95 5.87 10.89
N THR A 152 8.75 5.48 9.64
CA THR A 152 9.78 5.56 8.58
C THR A 152 10.48 6.92 8.49
N PRO A 153 9.81 8.08 8.65
CA PRO A 153 10.50 9.37 8.61
C PRO A 153 11.65 9.50 9.61
N GLU A 154 11.44 9.09 10.86
CA GLU A 154 12.49 9.13 11.89
C GLU A 154 13.66 8.21 11.53
N TYR A 155 13.36 6.96 11.14
CA TYR A 155 14.39 5.98 10.81
C TYR A 155 15.17 6.36 9.55
N ALA A 156 14.51 6.94 8.54
CA ALA A 156 15.15 7.41 7.32
C ALA A 156 16.12 8.56 7.63
N LEU A 157 15.68 9.56 8.43
CA LEU A 157 16.54 10.66 8.84
C LEU A 157 17.72 10.17 9.68
N THR A 158 17.46 9.31 10.68
CA THR A 158 18.49 8.71 11.52
C THR A 158 19.55 7.98 10.69
N TYR A 159 19.11 7.18 9.72
CA TYR A 159 20.02 6.44 8.87
C TYR A 159 20.87 7.38 8.00
N LEU A 160 20.26 8.35 7.31
CA LEU A 160 20.99 9.33 6.50
C LEU A 160 22.00 10.12 7.32
N LEU A 161 21.63 10.60 8.51
CA LEU A 161 22.54 11.26 9.41
C LEU A 161 23.72 10.38 9.80
N SER A 162 23.46 9.11 10.15
CA SER A 162 24.51 8.17 10.54
C SER A 162 25.53 7.90 9.43
N GLN A 163 25.08 7.86 8.16
CA GLN A 163 25.97 7.69 7.00
C GLN A 163 26.90 8.89 6.78
N HIS A 164 26.56 10.05 7.38
CA HIS A 164 27.38 11.26 7.36
C HIS A 164 28.05 11.55 8.71
N GLY A 165 28.09 10.56 9.63
CA GLY A 165 28.76 10.65 10.92
C GLY A 165 28.04 11.56 11.93
N LEU A 166 26.75 11.79 11.74
CA LEU A 166 25.90 12.58 12.63
C LEU A 166 24.94 11.68 13.43
N THR A 167 24.66 12.08 14.66
CA THR A 167 23.76 11.37 15.58
C THR A 167 22.51 12.21 15.83
N LEU A 168 21.35 11.62 15.57
CA LEU A 168 20.07 12.22 15.91
C LEU A 168 19.93 12.33 17.44
N GLY A 169 19.57 13.51 17.93
CA GLY A 169 19.44 13.82 19.36
C GLY A 169 20.74 14.32 20.01
N GLU A 170 21.88 14.22 19.32
CA GLU A 170 23.17 14.79 19.76
C GLU A 170 23.60 15.91 18.82
N ASP A 171 23.95 15.59 17.58
CA ASP A 171 24.40 16.55 16.58
C ASP A 171 23.25 17.28 15.89
N VAL A 172 22.11 16.61 15.73
CA VAL A 172 20.89 17.15 15.12
C VAL A 172 19.72 16.93 16.05
N GLN A 173 19.03 18.01 16.42
CA GLN A 173 17.84 17.93 17.26
C GLN A 173 16.59 17.82 16.40
N VAL A 174 15.56 17.10 16.87
CA VAL A 174 14.25 17.06 16.20
C VAL A 174 13.13 17.40 17.18
N GLU A 175 12.34 18.39 16.82
CA GLU A 175 11.08 18.67 17.47
C GLU A 175 9.94 17.97 16.72
N TRP A 176 9.42 16.90 17.32
CA TRP A 176 8.35 16.11 16.75
C TRP A 176 6.99 16.77 16.95
N LYS A 177 6.25 16.93 15.86
CA LYS A 177 4.88 17.44 15.83
C LYS A 177 3.90 16.32 15.47
N SER A 178 2.63 16.51 15.80
CA SER A 178 1.59 15.53 15.54
C SER A 178 1.21 15.45 14.06
N GLU A 179 1.10 16.60 13.41
CA GLU A 179 0.69 16.69 12.01
C GLU A 179 1.58 17.67 11.21
N PRO A 180 1.79 17.42 9.89
CA PRO A 180 2.60 18.31 9.04
C PRO A 180 2.06 19.75 8.94
N THR A 181 0.74 19.93 9.08
CA THR A 181 0.08 21.26 9.06
C THR A 181 0.54 22.15 10.21
N GLU A 182 0.85 21.57 11.39
CA GLU A 182 1.44 22.32 12.51
C GLU A 182 2.81 22.89 12.15
N ILE A 183 3.62 22.09 11.40
CA ILE A 183 4.94 22.52 10.97
C ILE A 183 4.83 23.66 9.95
N VAL A 184 3.89 23.55 8.99
CA VAL A 184 3.65 24.62 8.01
C VAL A 184 3.28 25.93 8.71
N ALA A 185 2.37 25.89 9.69
CA ALA A 185 1.95 27.06 10.47
C ALA A 185 3.14 27.65 11.28
N LEU A 186 3.92 26.80 11.95
CA LEU A 186 5.11 27.20 12.70
C LEU A 186 6.14 27.88 11.80
N MET A 187 6.41 27.32 10.60
CA MET A 187 7.35 27.90 9.65
C MET A 187 6.86 29.25 9.10
N ALA A 188 5.55 29.46 9.00
CA ALA A 188 5.01 30.76 8.59
C ALA A 188 5.32 31.86 9.60
N GLU A 189 5.33 31.54 10.90
CA GLU A 189 5.55 32.50 12.00
C GLU A 189 7.03 32.78 12.31
N GLN A 190 7.94 31.84 12.00
CA GLN A 190 9.37 31.98 12.29
C GLN A 190 10.13 32.61 11.12
N ASP A 191 11.13 33.44 11.43
CA ASP A 191 12.00 34.04 10.40
C ASP A 191 12.99 33.02 9.82
N ASN A 192 13.46 32.06 10.64
CA ASN A 192 14.39 31.02 10.25
C ASN A 192 13.90 29.68 10.80
N ALA A 193 13.73 28.69 9.93
CA ALA A 193 13.29 27.36 10.33
C ALA A 193 13.77 26.29 9.34
N VAL A 194 14.07 25.11 9.88
CA VAL A 194 14.35 23.90 9.08
C VAL A 194 13.32 22.83 9.45
N ALA A 195 12.73 22.20 8.47
CA ALA A 195 11.77 21.15 8.72
C ALA A 195 11.95 19.98 7.76
N MET A 196 11.55 18.78 8.21
CA MET A 196 11.35 17.63 7.35
C MET A 196 9.86 17.45 7.10
N LEU A 197 9.43 17.63 5.86
CA LEU A 197 8.04 17.52 5.43
C LEU A 197 7.88 16.46 4.35
N PRO A 198 6.75 15.72 4.35
CA PRO A 198 6.37 14.89 3.23
C PRO A 198 5.60 15.70 2.16
N GLN A 199 5.58 15.22 0.92
CA GLN A 199 4.56 15.66 -0.02
C GLN A 199 3.17 15.14 0.44
N PRO A 200 2.08 15.93 0.21
CA PRO A 200 2.00 17.20 -0.51
C PRO A 200 2.31 18.43 0.37
N PHE A 201 2.67 18.26 1.63
CA PHE A 201 2.85 19.37 2.57
C PHE A 201 4.02 20.28 2.24
N VAL A 202 5.03 19.78 1.52
CA VAL A 202 6.08 20.64 0.93
C VAL A 202 5.46 21.66 -0.03
N THR A 203 4.58 21.23 -0.93
CA THR A 203 3.88 22.13 -1.86
C THR A 203 2.97 23.12 -1.12
N VAL A 204 2.27 22.65 -0.09
CA VAL A 204 1.45 23.54 0.76
C VAL A 204 2.34 24.58 1.46
N ALA A 205 3.46 24.16 2.04
CA ALA A 205 4.40 25.07 2.70
C ALA A 205 4.97 26.09 1.70
N GLN A 206 5.37 25.69 0.49
CA GLN A 206 5.85 26.59 -0.55
C GLN A 206 4.81 27.65 -0.96
N SER A 207 3.51 27.32 -0.87
CA SER A 207 2.44 28.26 -1.22
C SER A 207 2.07 29.22 -0.08
N GLN A 208 2.38 28.88 1.17
CA GLN A 208 1.94 29.61 2.36
C GLN A 208 3.08 30.32 3.11
N VAL A 209 4.30 29.85 2.93
CA VAL A 209 5.48 30.34 3.66
C VAL A 209 6.42 31.07 2.70
N GLU A 210 6.43 32.40 2.78
CA GLU A 210 7.31 33.22 1.95
C GLU A 210 8.79 32.90 2.26
N GLY A 211 9.60 32.79 1.21
CA GLY A 211 11.04 32.50 1.32
C GLY A 211 11.38 31.06 1.69
N LEU A 212 10.40 30.14 1.67
CA LEU A 212 10.66 28.73 1.88
C LEU A 212 11.25 28.10 0.61
N ARG A 213 12.34 27.33 0.79
CA ARG A 213 12.94 26.52 -0.26
C ARG A 213 12.96 25.04 0.10
N VAL A 214 12.97 24.18 -0.88
CA VAL A 214 13.36 22.77 -0.72
C VAL A 214 14.88 22.74 -0.70
N ALA A 215 15.43 22.30 0.44
CA ALA A 215 16.88 22.22 0.63
C ALA A 215 17.43 20.87 0.17
N LEU A 216 16.81 19.76 0.64
CA LEU A 216 17.23 18.40 0.29
C LEU A 216 16.02 17.52 -0.09
N ASP A 217 16.22 16.66 -1.07
CA ASP A 217 15.34 15.51 -1.36
C ASP A 217 15.96 14.27 -0.71
N LEU A 218 15.32 13.75 0.35
CA LEU A 218 15.88 12.62 1.10
C LEU A 218 15.92 11.32 0.29
N SER A 219 15.17 11.23 -0.82
CA SER A 219 15.28 10.09 -1.73
C SER A 219 16.56 10.19 -2.57
N ALA A 220 16.88 11.39 -3.05
CA ALA A 220 18.12 11.63 -3.76
C ALA A 220 19.33 11.41 -2.84
N GLU A 221 19.27 11.88 -1.60
CA GLU A 221 20.31 11.64 -0.59
C GLU A 221 20.49 10.13 -0.29
N TRP A 222 19.38 9.39 -0.23
CA TRP A 222 19.41 7.94 -0.03
C TRP A 222 20.03 7.21 -1.24
N ASP A 223 19.60 7.57 -2.45
CA ASP A 223 20.10 6.96 -3.69
C ASP A 223 21.62 7.27 -3.87
N ALA A 224 22.08 8.44 -3.41
CA ALA A 224 23.49 8.83 -3.45
C ALA A 224 24.41 7.97 -2.55
N LEU A 225 23.85 7.24 -1.58
CA LEU A 225 24.62 6.28 -0.77
C LEU A 225 25.07 5.04 -1.56
N ASP A 226 24.47 4.78 -2.73
CA ASP A 226 24.76 3.63 -3.63
C ASP A 226 24.82 2.27 -2.88
N ASN A 227 23.94 2.09 -1.91
CA ASN A 227 23.90 0.92 -1.05
C ASN A 227 23.01 -0.23 -1.59
N GLY A 228 22.52 -0.10 -2.82
CA GLY A 228 21.65 -1.07 -3.49
C GLY A 228 20.21 -1.10 -2.97
N SER A 229 19.82 -0.18 -2.09
CA SER A 229 18.46 -0.06 -1.56
C SER A 229 17.76 1.21 -2.05
N ARG A 230 16.45 1.27 -1.83
CA ARG A 230 15.64 2.46 -2.07
C ARG A 230 14.85 2.83 -0.82
N LEU A 231 14.62 4.14 -0.65
CA LEU A 231 13.76 4.63 0.42
C LEU A 231 12.30 4.30 0.08
N ILE A 232 11.72 3.34 0.82
CA ILE A 232 10.30 3.00 0.77
C ILE A 232 9.65 3.55 2.04
N THR A 233 8.75 4.51 1.88
CA THR A 233 8.14 5.19 3.03
C THR A 233 6.92 4.45 3.55
N SER A 234 6.07 3.92 2.65
CA SER A 234 4.90 3.15 3.05
C SER A 234 4.65 1.95 2.15
N VAL A 235 3.95 0.99 2.73
CA VAL A 235 3.55 -0.25 2.07
C VAL A 235 2.09 -0.56 2.36
N MET A 236 1.49 -1.39 1.53
CA MET A 236 0.20 -2.03 1.79
C MET A 236 0.42 -3.47 2.22
N VAL A 237 -0.18 -3.84 3.33
CA VAL A 237 -0.17 -5.22 3.85
C VAL A 237 -1.58 -5.75 3.96
N ALA A 238 -1.76 -7.05 3.72
CA ALA A 238 -2.99 -7.75 4.00
C ALA A 238 -2.81 -8.71 5.18
N ARG A 239 -3.89 -8.96 5.90
CA ARG A 239 -3.95 -10.07 6.84
C ARG A 239 -3.81 -11.39 6.09
N LYS A 240 -2.85 -12.23 6.50
CA LYS A 240 -2.55 -13.48 5.79
C LYS A 240 -3.76 -14.41 5.67
N ALA A 241 -4.56 -14.54 6.72
CA ALA A 241 -5.78 -15.34 6.68
C ALA A 241 -6.76 -14.86 5.60
N PHE A 242 -6.96 -13.54 5.46
CA PHE A 242 -7.79 -12.97 4.39
C PHE A 242 -7.20 -13.25 3.01
N ALA A 243 -5.87 -13.13 2.86
CA ALA A 243 -5.19 -13.39 1.61
C ALA A 243 -5.34 -14.85 1.16
N ASP A 244 -5.26 -15.79 2.10
CA ASP A 244 -5.39 -17.21 1.83
C ASP A 244 -6.85 -17.61 1.51
N GLU A 245 -7.84 -16.98 2.18
CA GLU A 245 -9.27 -17.24 1.96
C GLU A 245 -9.83 -16.58 0.70
N HIS A 246 -9.31 -15.41 0.32
CA HIS A 246 -9.86 -14.57 -0.74
C HIS A 246 -8.82 -14.14 -1.79
N PRO A 247 -8.07 -15.08 -2.40
CA PRO A 247 -7.00 -14.73 -3.35
C PRO A 247 -7.54 -13.98 -4.59
N ALA A 248 -8.77 -14.28 -5.03
CA ALA A 248 -9.41 -13.58 -6.13
C ALA A 248 -9.77 -12.13 -5.78
N ALA A 249 -10.18 -11.87 -4.53
CA ALA A 249 -10.45 -10.52 -4.06
C ALA A 249 -9.18 -9.67 -4.01
N LEU A 250 -8.06 -10.24 -3.58
CA LEU A 250 -6.77 -9.55 -3.63
C LEU A 250 -6.23 -9.33 -5.05
N ALA A 251 -6.51 -10.25 -5.99
CA ALA A 251 -6.13 -10.05 -7.39
C ALA A 251 -6.95 -8.94 -8.07
N ALA A 252 -8.13 -8.64 -7.55
CA ALA A 252 -9.01 -7.56 -8.01
C ALA A 252 -8.78 -6.23 -7.25
N PHE A 253 -8.03 -6.26 -6.15
CA PHE A 253 -7.62 -5.11 -5.36
C PHE A 253 -6.50 -4.33 -6.05
#